data_600ec2aec6c693bf5c7105cb0ad208c8
#
_entry.id   600ec2aec6c693bf5c7105cb0ad208c8
#
_cell.length_a   1.000
_cell.length_b   1.000
_cell.length_c   1.000
_cell.angle_alpha   90.00
_cell.angle_beta   90.00
_cell.angle_gamma   90.00
#
_symmetry.space_group_name_H-M   'P 1'
#
loop_
_entity.id
_entity.type
_entity.pdbx_description
1 polymer ?
#
loop_
_entity_poly.entity_id
_entity_poly.type
_entity_poly.pdbx_seq_one_letter_code
_entity_poly.pdbx_strand_id
1 'polypeptide(L)'
;MRGTVICASKKQRKLWMVHNGRILITLDARFGRASEPTAEGVHTIYWKDKNHVSSVYGSPMPYSMFFYRGQAIHYSSDFSRRGWNGASHGCINIRNMSGLKWLWDRTPTGRKVIVFK
;
A
#
# COMPACT_ATOMS: atom_id res chain seq x y z
N MET A 1 1.85 1.77 -21.05
CA MET A 1 1.43 0.53 -20.38
C MET A 1 -0.07 0.36 -20.51
N ARG A 2 -0.51 -0.82 -20.85
CA ARG A 2 -1.93 -1.15 -20.95
C ARG A 2 -2.43 -1.79 -19.69
N GLY A 3 -3.72 -1.57 -19.39
CA GLY A 3 -4.36 -2.12 -18.22
C GLY A 3 -4.14 -1.26 -17.01
N THR A 4 -4.47 -1.82 -15.85
CA THR A 4 -4.45 -1.11 -14.57
C THR A 4 -3.37 -1.68 -13.68
N VAL A 5 -2.54 -0.80 -13.08
CA VAL A 5 -1.51 -1.17 -12.13
C VAL A 5 -1.50 -0.19 -10.96
N ILE A 6 -0.96 -0.64 -9.84
CA ILE A 6 -0.67 0.23 -8.70
C ILE A 6 0.83 0.48 -8.73
N CYS A 7 1.22 1.75 -8.63
CA CYS A 7 2.63 2.15 -8.57
C CYS A 7 2.88 2.85 -7.25
N ALA A 8 4.02 2.58 -6.62
CA ALA A 8 4.38 3.19 -5.35
C ALA A 8 5.84 3.62 -5.38
N SER A 9 6.09 4.91 -5.14
CA SER A 9 7.43 5.49 -5.11
C SER A 9 7.84 5.81 -3.68
N LYS A 10 8.91 5.19 -3.23
CA LYS A 10 9.45 5.44 -1.88
C LYS A 10 9.98 6.86 -1.77
N LYS A 11 10.66 7.33 -2.79
CA LYS A 11 11.25 8.68 -2.81
C LYS A 11 10.19 9.76 -2.77
N GLN A 12 9.12 9.60 -3.55
CA GLN A 12 8.05 10.58 -3.60
C GLN A 12 7.03 10.41 -2.48
N ARG A 13 7.05 9.26 -1.79
CA ARG A 13 6.09 8.94 -0.72
C ARG A 13 4.66 8.99 -1.23
N LYS A 14 4.44 8.39 -2.40
CA LYS A 14 3.14 8.36 -3.08
C LYS A 14 2.83 6.98 -3.60
N LEU A 15 1.53 6.73 -3.71
CA LEU A 15 0.99 5.54 -4.36
C LEU A 15 -0.06 6.00 -5.35
N TRP A 16 -0.05 5.42 -6.53
CA TRP A 16 -0.97 5.75 -7.61
C TRP A 16 -1.65 4.50 -8.13
N MET A 17 -2.91 4.64 -8.55
CA MET A 17 -3.50 3.68 -9.49
C MET A 17 -3.42 4.29 -10.87
N VAL A 18 -2.87 3.52 -11.81
CA VAL A 18 -2.64 3.99 -13.19
C VAL A 18 -3.39 3.05 -14.13
N HIS A 19 -4.16 3.62 -15.04
CA HIS A 19 -4.90 2.86 -16.07
C HIS A 19 -4.54 3.39 -17.45
N ASN A 20 -3.96 2.52 -18.28
CA ASN A 20 -3.51 2.88 -19.63
C ASN A 20 -2.66 4.16 -19.65
N GLY A 21 -1.75 4.28 -18.68
CA GLY A 21 -0.86 5.44 -18.56
C GLY A 21 -1.48 6.66 -17.90
N ARG A 22 -2.76 6.61 -17.49
CA ARG A 22 -3.45 7.72 -16.84
C ARG A 22 -3.53 7.49 -15.33
N ILE A 23 -3.12 8.46 -14.54
CA ILE A 23 -3.25 8.41 -13.07
C ILE A 23 -4.71 8.63 -12.70
N LEU A 24 -5.29 7.66 -11.98
CA LEU A 24 -6.68 7.73 -11.52
C LEU A 24 -6.79 8.31 -10.11
N ILE A 25 -5.81 8.03 -9.26
CA ILE A 25 -5.77 8.53 -7.88
C ILE A 25 -4.31 8.61 -7.42
N THR A 26 -4.04 9.57 -6.55
CA THR A 26 -2.74 9.73 -5.89
C THR A 26 -2.96 9.76 -4.39
N LEU A 27 -2.25 8.91 -3.66
CA LEU A 27 -2.35 8.82 -2.20
C LEU A 27 -0.98 8.99 -1.58
N ASP A 28 -0.94 9.66 -0.42
CA ASP A 28 0.28 9.69 0.39
C ASP A 28 0.55 8.29 0.91
N ALA A 29 1.81 7.87 0.86
CA ALA A 29 2.20 6.52 1.26
C ALA A 29 3.44 6.57 2.13
N ARG A 30 3.45 5.78 3.22
CA ARG A 30 4.58 5.63 4.10
C ARG A 30 5.07 4.19 4.01
N PHE A 31 6.38 4.03 3.88
CA PHE A 31 6.99 2.73 3.61
C PHE A 31 7.74 2.20 4.83
N GLY A 32 8.29 1.00 4.69
CA GLY A 32 9.08 0.37 5.73
C GLY A 32 10.36 1.13 6.05
N ARG A 33 10.79 0.99 7.30
CA ARG A 33 12.06 1.56 7.76
C ARG A 33 13.23 0.85 7.10
N ALA A 34 14.43 1.42 7.22
CA ALA A 34 15.63 0.87 6.58
C ALA A 34 15.91 -0.58 7.00
N SER A 35 15.62 -0.94 8.25
CA SER A 35 15.83 -2.30 8.76
C SER A 35 14.73 -3.28 8.33
N GLU A 36 13.58 -2.78 7.92
CA GLU A 36 12.43 -3.59 7.47
C GLU A 36 11.83 -2.94 6.22
N PRO A 37 12.55 -2.93 5.11
CA PRO A 37 12.12 -2.17 3.93
C PRO A 37 10.95 -2.83 3.23
N THR A 38 10.13 -2.00 2.59
CA THR A 38 9.12 -2.48 1.66
C THR A 38 9.82 -3.04 0.42
N ALA A 39 9.43 -4.24 0.01
CA ALA A 39 10.07 -4.93 -1.12
C ALA A 39 9.82 -4.18 -2.42
N GLU A 40 10.91 -3.85 -3.13
CA GLU A 40 10.84 -3.24 -4.46
C GLU A 40 10.61 -4.31 -5.52
N GLY A 41 10.15 -3.90 -6.67
CA GLY A 41 9.92 -4.77 -7.81
C GLY A 41 8.45 -4.86 -8.21
N VAL A 42 8.16 -5.84 -9.04
CA VAL A 42 6.80 -6.07 -9.54
C VAL A 42 6.18 -7.18 -8.69
N HIS A 43 5.08 -6.86 -8.04
CA HIS A 43 4.35 -7.79 -7.18
C HIS A 43 2.92 -7.95 -7.68
N THR A 44 2.19 -8.89 -7.09
CA THR A 44 0.80 -9.16 -7.41
C THR A 44 -0.01 -9.20 -6.13
N ILE A 45 -1.15 -8.54 -6.08
CA ILE A 45 -2.08 -8.66 -4.96
C ILE A 45 -2.60 -10.10 -4.95
N TYR A 46 -2.28 -10.86 -3.89
CA TYR A 46 -2.67 -12.28 -3.80
C TYR A 46 -3.75 -12.53 -2.76
N TRP A 47 -3.99 -11.59 -1.85
CA TRP A 47 -4.99 -11.73 -0.81
C TRP A 47 -5.43 -10.36 -0.31
N LYS A 48 -6.72 -10.24 0.00
CA LYS A 48 -7.31 -9.01 0.56
C LYS A 48 -8.05 -9.38 1.83
N ASP A 49 -7.87 -8.56 2.88
CA ASP A 49 -8.57 -8.73 4.14
C ASP A 49 -8.96 -7.36 4.69
N LYS A 50 -10.27 -7.09 4.67
CA LYS A 50 -10.80 -5.78 5.05
C LYS A 50 -10.56 -5.44 6.51
N ASN A 51 -10.61 -6.44 7.39
CA ASN A 51 -10.51 -6.25 8.84
C ASN A 51 -9.29 -6.98 9.42
N HIS A 52 -8.19 -6.95 8.72
CA HIS A 52 -6.99 -7.67 9.14
C HIS A 52 -6.37 -7.09 10.40
N VAL A 53 -5.85 -7.98 11.25
CA VAL A 53 -5.04 -7.61 12.42
C VAL A 53 -3.71 -8.33 12.30
N SER A 54 -2.60 -7.60 12.48
CA SER A 54 -1.27 -8.20 12.40
C SER A 54 -1.10 -9.26 13.48
N SER A 55 -0.72 -10.48 13.08
CA SER A 55 -0.44 -11.56 14.01
C SER A 55 0.86 -11.33 14.80
N VAL A 56 1.76 -10.52 14.25
CA VAL A 56 3.06 -10.23 14.88
C VAL A 56 2.95 -9.07 15.85
N TYR A 57 2.31 -7.98 15.44
CA TYR A 57 2.28 -6.73 16.22
C TYR A 57 0.93 -6.45 16.88
N GLY A 58 -0.11 -7.24 16.56
CA GLY A 58 -1.44 -7.05 17.12
C GLY A 58 -2.14 -5.78 16.69
N SER A 59 -1.59 -5.05 15.71
CA SER A 59 -2.14 -3.78 15.27
C SER A 59 -3.16 -3.96 14.15
N PRO A 60 -4.24 -3.15 14.14
CA PRO A 60 -5.21 -3.19 13.05
C PRO A 60 -4.59 -2.77 11.72
N MET A 61 -4.96 -3.47 10.67
CA MET A 61 -4.54 -3.20 9.30
C MET A 61 -5.77 -3.18 8.39
N PRO A 62 -6.65 -2.15 8.52
CA PRO A 62 -7.88 -2.10 7.74
C PRO A 62 -7.60 -2.02 6.24
N TYR A 63 -8.41 -2.72 5.46
CA TYR A 63 -8.32 -2.73 4.01
C TYR A 63 -6.97 -3.21 3.49
N SER A 64 -6.45 -4.29 4.09
CA SER A 64 -5.17 -4.87 3.69
C SER A 64 -5.25 -5.56 2.34
N MET A 65 -4.32 -5.17 1.46
CA MET A 65 -4.12 -5.81 0.16
C MET A 65 -2.68 -6.30 0.13
N PHE A 66 -2.52 -7.62 0.31
CA PHE A 66 -1.20 -8.24 0.45
C PHE A 66 -0.56 -8.47 -0.92
N PHE A 67 0.71 -8.09 -1.03
CA PHE A 67 1.45 -8.21 -2.31
C PHE A 67 2.78 -8.95 -2.19
N TYR A 68 3.36 -9.09 -0.99
CA TYR A 68 4.67 -9.74 -0.85
C TYR A 68 4.91 -10.18 0.58
N ARG A 69 4.92 -11.51 0.83
CA ARG A 69 5.34 -12.12 2.11
C ARG A 69 4.84 -11.38 3.36
N GLY A 70 3.54 -11.16 3.43
CA GLY A 70 2.94 -10.47 4.57
C GLY A 70 3.00 -8.96 4.50
N GLN A 71 3.63 -8.39 3.47
CA GLN A 71 3.58 -6.95 3.23
C GLN A 71 2.30 -6.59 2.47
N ALA A 72 1.64 -5.53 2.91
CA ALA A 72 0.36 -5.13 2.37
C ALA A 72 0.24 -3.62 2.26
N ILE A 73 -0.65 -3.18 1.37
CA ILE A 73 -1.15 -1.81 1.34
C ILE A 73 -2.31 -1.80 2.33
N HIS A 74 -2.31 -0.91 3.32
CA HIS A 74 -3.39 -0.82 4.30
C HIS A 74 -3.48 0.57 4.94
N TYR A 75 -4.62 0.87 5.57
CA TYR A 75 -4.76 2.08 6.35
C TYR A 75 -3.92 1.99 7.62
N SER A 76 -3.27 3.08 7.99
CA SER A 76 -2.49 3.18 9.22
C SER A 76 -2.93 4.42 10.00
N SER A 77 -3.49 4.20 11.19
CA SER A 77 -3.82 5.30 12.11
C SER A 77 -2.55 5.98 12.62
N ASP A 78 -1.46 5.24 12.73
CA ASP A 78 -0.16 5.79 13.10
C ASP A 78 0.34 6.78 12.06
N PHE A 79 0.22 6.44 10.78
CA PHE A 79 0.56 7.35 9.70
C PHE A 79 -0.31 8.60 9.73
N SER A 80 -1.60 8.44 10.00
CA SER A 80 -2.53 9.56 10.11
C SER A 80 -2.13 10.53 11.23
N ARG A 81 -1.66 10.00 12.36
CA ARG A 81 -1.29 10.82 13.53
C ARG A 81 0.11 11.38 13.46
N ARG A 82 1.09 10.55 13.07
CA ARG A 82 2.50 10.92 13.16
C ARG A 82 3.11 11.31 11.81
N GLY A 83 2.39 11.08 10.72
CA GLY A 83 2.90 11.37 9.38
C GLY A 83 4.20 10.62 9.13
N TRP A 84 5.18 11.32 8.55
CA TRP A 84 6.46 10.71 8.20
C TRP A 84 7.45 10.64 9.37
N ASN A 85 7.04 11.01 10.59
CA ASN A 85 7.87 10.84 11.79
C ASN A 85 7.93 9.38 12.24
N GLY A 86 7.07 8.51 11.70
CA GLY A 86 7.11 7.08 11.93
C GLY A 86 7.43 6.33 10.66
N ALA A 87 7.47 5.02 10.75
CA ALA A 87 7.67 4.15 9.60
C ALA A 87 6.96 2.82 9.83
N SER A 88 6.71 2.08 8.74
CA SER A 88 6.10 0.76 8.86
C SER A 88 7.16 -0.33 9.06
N HIS A 89 6.71 -1.56 9.22
CA HIS A 89 7.56 -2.76 9.28
C HIS A 89 7.63 -3.45 7.92
N GLY A 90 7.43 -2.71 6.83
CA GLY A 90 7.50 -3.22 5.47
C GLY A 90 6.22 -3.01 4.67
N CYS A 91 5.09 -2.79 5.33
CA CYS A 91 3.84 -2.48 4.65
C CYS A 91 3.85 -1.09 4.04
N ILE A 92 2.95 -0.85 3.10
CA ILE A 92 2.70 0.47 2.55
C ILE A 92 1.51 1.05 3.33
N ASN A 93 1.79 2.06 4.16
CA ASN A 93 0.78 2.72 4.97
C ASN A 93 0.08 3.81 4.17
N ILE A 94 -1.25 3.85 4.26
CA ILE A 94 -2.09 4.89 3.66
C ILE A 94 -2.82 5.61 4.80
N ARG A 95 -2.92 6.92 4.75
CA ARG A 95 -3.64 7.70 5.76
C ARG A 95 -4.97 8.27 5.26
N ASN A 96 -5.18 8.31 3.96
CA ASN A 96 -6.46 8.75 3.39
C ASN A 96 -7.39 7.55 3.28
N MET A 97 -8.25 7.37 4.29
CA MET A 97 -9.16 6.21 4.34
C MET A 97 -10.13 6.19 3.18
N SER A 98 -10.73 7.32 2.83
CA SER A 98 -11.70 7.35 1.72
C SER A 98 -11.03 7.03 0.38
N GLY A 99 -9.81 7.51 0.17
CA GLY A 99 -9.03 7.19 -1.02
C GLY A 99 -8.67 5.70 -1.06
N LEU A 100 -8.30 5.13 0.08
CA LEU A 100 -7.99 3.71 0.15
C LEU A 100 -9.22 2.84 -0.11
N LYS A 101 -10.38 3.22 0.39
CA LYS A 101 -11.64 2.50 0.11
C LYS A 101 -11.96 2.52 -1.37
N TRP A 102 -11.76 3.67 -2.01
CA TRP A 102 -11.92 3.80 -3.46
C TRP A 102 -10.99 2.84 -4.20
N LEU A 103 -9.74 2.79 -3.78
CA LEU A 103 -8.72 1.90 -4.34
C LEU A 103 -9.08 0.42 -4.12
N TRP A 104 -9.50 0.09 -2.89
CA TRP A 104 -9.90 -1.26 -2.51
C TRP A 104 -10.99 -1.81 -3.42
N ASP A 105 -12.02 -0.99 -3.68
CA ASP A 105 -13.16 -1.40 -4.51
C ASP A 105 -12.75 -1.70 -5.95
N ARG A 106 -11.61 -1.16 -6.39
CA ARG A 106 -11.13 -1.27 -7.76
C ARG A 106 -9.88 -2.13 -7.90
N THR A 107 -9.49 -2.82 -6.84
CA THR A 107 -8.29 -3.66 -6.81
C THR A 107 -8.65 -5.11 -6.54
N PRO A 108 -8.92 -5.91 -7.59
CA PRO A 108 -9.11 -7.35 -7.40
C PRO A 108 -7.76 -8.02 -7.12
N THR A 109 -7.81 -9.22 -6.54
CA THR A 109 -6.62 -10.07 -6.48
C THR A 109 -6.13 -10.29 -7.91
N GLY A 110 -4.81 -10.36 -8.09
CA GLY A 110 -4.19 -10.41 -9.41
C GLY A 110 -3.70 -9.06 -9.92
N ARG A 111 -4.12 -7.95 -9.29
CA ARG A 111 -3.64 -6.61 -9.67
C ARG A 111 -2.14 -6.51 -9.42
N LYS A 112 -1.41 -5.97 -10.39
CA LYS A 112 0.03 -5.75 -10.23
C LYS A 112 0.30 -4.51 -9.37
N VAL A 113 1.32 -4.61 -8.53
CA VAL A 113 1.83 -3.51 -7.70
C VAL A 113 3.32 -3.37 -8.01
N ILE A 114 3.72 -2.20 -8.45
CA ILE A 114 5.13 -1.91 -8.78
C ILE A 114 5.65 -0.96 -7.71
N VAL A 115 6.64 -1.42 -6.93
CA VAL A 115 7.29 -0.63 -5.88
C VAL A 115 8.68 -0.24 -6.35
N PHE A 116 9.00 1.05 -6.31
CA PHE A 116 10.30 1.57 -6.76
C PHE A 116 10.73 2.74 -5.88
N LYS A 117 11.95 3.16 -6.06
CA LYS A 117 12.50 4.31 -5.34
C LYS A 117 11.96 5.65 -5.80
#